data_03550ba88ef47e9618877bceeb908e77
#
_entry.id   03550ba88ef47e9618877bceeb908e77
#
_cell.length_a   1.000
_cell.length_b   1.000
_cell.length_c   1.000
_cell.angle_alpha   90.00
_cell.angle_beta   90.00
_cell.angle_gamma   90.00
#
_symmetry.space_group_name_H-M   'P 1'
#
loop_
_entity.id
_entity.type
_entity.pdbx_description
1 polymer ?
#
loop_
_entity_poly.entity_id
_entity_poly.type
_entity_poly.pdbx_seq_one_letter_code
_entity_poly.pdbx_strand_id
1 'polypeptide(L)' 'INIVKDSKIFKSIENNSHMYFVHSYEFIPTDDKVISSTTDYSTKVVCSVEKENIFGTQFHPEKSDKTGLKLVNNFINL' A
#
# COMPACT_ATOMS: atom_id res chain seq x y z
N ILE A 1 -0.62 6.75 -4.32
CA ILE A 1 0.49 5.85 -3.99
C ILE A 1 1.23 5.42 -5.24
N ASN A 2 2.52 5.13 -5.08
CA ASN A 2 3.36 4.58 -6.14
C ASN A 2 3.63 3.11 -5.82
N ILE A 3 3.17 2.22 -6.70
CA ILE A 3 3.36 0.78 -6.55
C ILE A 3 4.75 0.44 -7.08
N VAL A 4 5.64 -0.06 -6.21
CA VAL A 4 7.05 -0.23 -6.54
C VAL A 4 7.46 -1.68 -6.80
N LYS A 5 6.54 -2.63 -6.61
CA LYS A 5 6.78 -4.02 -6.99
C LYS A 5 5.47 -4.72 -7.30
N ASP A 6 5.56 -5.81 -8.04
CA ASP A 6 4.40 -6.64 -8.35
C ASP A 6 3.86 -7.27 -7.07
N SER A 7 2.59 -7.05 -6.79
CA SER A 7 1.96 -7.51 -5.56
C SER A 7 0.54 -7.93 -5.84
N LYS A 8 0.14 -9.04 -5.25
CA LYS A 8 -1.20 -9.60 -5.45
C LYS A 8 -2.29 -8.70 -4.89
N ILE A 9 -2.01 -7.92 -3.83
CA ILE A 9 -3.02 -7.02 -3.27
C ILE A 9 -3.25 -5.78 -4.13
N PHE A 10 -2.31 -5.46 -5.02
CA PHE A 10 -2.45 -4.33 -5.95
C PHE A 10 -2.93 -4.76 -7.34
N LYS A 11 -3.40 -5.99 -7.48
CA LYS A 11 -3.92 -6.47 -8.77
C LYS A 11 -5.05 -5.55 -9.26
N SER A 12 -4.94 -5.08 -10.50
CA SER A 12 -5.90 -4.18 -11.15
C SER A 12 -6.04 -2.82 -10.47
N ILE A 13 -5.11 -2.45 -9.58
CA ILE A 13 -5.05 -1.12 -9.00
C ILE A 13 -3.97 -0.33 -9.74
N GLU A 14 -4.36 0.84 -10.25
CA GLU A 14 -3.46 1.66 -11.04
C GLU A 14 -2.44 2.36 -10.15
N ASN A 15 -1.22 2.53 -10.69
CA ASN A 15 -0.21 3.36 -10.04
C ASN A 15 -0.74 4.78 -9.89
N ASN A 16 -0.30 5.48 -8.86
CA ASN A 16 -0.77 6.82 -8.51
C ASN A 16 -2.21 6.89 -8.02
N SER A 17 -2.82 5.75 -7.65
CA SER A 17 -4.13 5.73 -7.02
C SER A 17 -4.10 6.45 -5.67
N HIS A 18 -5.20 7.09 -5.32
CA HIS A 18 -5.33 7.82 -4.06
C HIS A 18 -5.83 6.89 -2.97
N MET A 19 -5.22 6.99 -1.78
CA MET A 19 -5.61 6.22 -0.61
C MET A 19 -5.81 7.16 0.58
N TYR A 20 -6.61 6.74 1.53
CA TYR A 20 -6.94 7.54 2.71
C TYR A 20 -5.92 7.31 3.81
N PHE A 21 -5.33 8.38 4.31
CA PHE A 21 -4.32 8.37 5.38
C PHE A 21 -4.81 9.19 6.56
N VAL A 22 -4.64 8.66 7.78
CA VAL A 22 -5.04 9.37 9.01
C VAL A 22 -3.97 9.28 10.10
N HIS A 23 -2.72 9.14 9.75
CA HIS A 23 -1.66 8.93 10.73
C HIS A 23 -0.58 9.97 10.62
N SER A 24 0.20 10.12 11.70
CA SER A 24 1.28 11.09 11.79
C SER A 24 2.66 10.45 11.79
N TYR A 25 2.75 9.12 11.71
CA TYR A 25 4.01 8.40 11.81
C TYR A 25 4.41 7.83 10.47
N GLU A 26 5.72 7.88 10.20
CA GLU A 26 6.30 7.26 9.04
C GLU A 26 6.85 5.89 9.44
N PHE A 27 6.55 4.87 8.65
CA PHE A 27 7.09 3.54 8.84
C PHE A 27 8.31 3.37 7.93
N ILE A 28 9.46 3.03 8.53
CA ILE A 28 10.70 2.84 7.79
C ILE A 28 11.19 1.41 8.02
N PRO A 29 10.99 0.49 7.06
CA PRO A 29 11.46 -0.88 7.21
C PRO A 29 12.98 -0.95 7.09
N THR A 30 13.59 -1.93 7.74
CA THR A 30 15.03 -2.16 7.64
C THR A 30 15.42 -2.85 6.34
N ASP A 31 14.49 -3.51 5.67
CA ASP A 31 14.71 -4.22 4.40
C ASP A 31 13.83 -3.58 3.33
N ASP A 32 14.44 -2.89 2.38
CA ASP A 32 13.74 -2.21 1.30
C ASP A 32 12.98 -3.18 0.38
N LYS A 33 13.36 -4.45 0.37
CA LYS A 33 12.70 -5.45 -0.48
C LYS A 33 11.25 -5.70 -0.08
N VAL A 34 10.88 -5.38 1.17
CA VAL A 34 9.51 -5.56 1.64
C VAL A 34 8.60 -4.40 1.24
N ILE A 35 9.15 -3.30 0.74
CA ILE A 35 8.35 -2.14 0.34
C ILE A 35 7.55 -2.47 -0.90
N SER A 36 6.23 -2.33 -0.84
CA SER A 36 5.35 -2.59 -1.99
C SER A 36 4.73 -1.33 -2.56
N SER A 37 4.63 -0.25 -1.80
CA SER A 37 4.20 1.04 -2.33
C SER A 37 4.74 2.19 -1.51
N THR A 38 4.82 3.36 -2.15
CA THR A 38 5.29 4.60 -1.53
C THR A 38 4.38 5.75 -1.93
N THR A 39 4.49 6.87 -1.25
CA THR A 39 3.87 8.12 -1.67
C THR A 39 4.86 9.27 -1.44
N ASP A 40 4.72 10.33 -2.22
CA ASP A 40 5.54 11.52 -2.05
C ASP A 40 4.79 12.55 -1.21
N TYR A 41 5.37 12.91 -0.07
CA TYR A 41 4.82 13.92 0.82
C TYR A 41 5.99 14.67 1.43
N SER A 42 6.50 15.69 0.73
CA SER A 42 7.76 16.37 1.00
C SER A 42 8.96 15.46 0.82
N THR A 43 8.87 14.21 1.27
CA THR A 43 9.86 13.15 1.06
C THR A 43 9.11 11.90 0.63
N LYS A 44 9.84 10.90 0.19
CA LYS A 44 9.25 9.60 -0.18
C LYS A 44 8.88 8.84 1.10
N VAL A 45 7.62 8.49 1.23
CA VAL A 45 7.08 7.79 2.41
C VAL A 45 6.63 6.39 2.00
N VAL A 46 7.03 5.38 2.79
CA VAL A 46 6.60 4.00 2.58
C VAL A 46 5.13 3.86 2.99
N CYS A 47 4.28 3.39 2.09
CA CYS A 47 2.85 3.26 2.31
C CYS A 47 2.42 1.85 2.61
N SER A 48 3.12 0.85 2.09
CA SER A 48 2.80 -0.54 2.34
C SER A 48 4.03 -1.39 2.22
N VAL A 49 3.99 -2.54 2.89
CA VAL A 49 5.05 -3.54 2.87
C VAL A 49 4.43 -4.91 2.62
N GLU A 50 5.22 -5.79 2.06
CA GLU A 50 4.81 -7.17 1.79
C GLU A 50 6.00 -8.10 1.94
N LYS A 51 5.80 -9.18 2.67
CA LYS A 51 6.79 -10.26 2.78
C LYS A 51 6.03 -11.57 2.81
N GLU A 52 6.20 -12.39 1.77
CA GLU A 52 5.49 -13.66 1.62
C GLU A 52 3.97 -13.45 1.68
N ASN A 53 3.30 -13.94 2.73
CA ASN A 53 1.85 -13.81 2.92
C ASN A 53 1.47 -12.71 3.91
N ILE A 54 2.44 -11.88 4.32
CA ILE A 54 2.21 -10.82 5.30
C ILE A 54 2.16 -9.49 4.56
N PHE A 55 1.09 -8.73 4.78
CA PHE A 55 0.85 -7.44 4.15
C PHE A 55 0.58 -6.40 5.22
N GLY A 56 1.18 -5.23 5.06
CA GLY A 56 0.91 -4.11 5.95
C GLY A 56 0.70 -2.84 5.14
N THR A 57 -0.27 -2.00 5.53
CA THR A 57 -0.53 -0.73 4.88
C THR A 57 -0.55 0.39 5.91
N GLN A 58 -0.05 1.56 5.52
CA GLN A 58 -0.14 2.78 6.32
C GLN A 58 -1.45 3.52 6.04
N PHE A 59 -2.03 3.30 4.87
CA PHE A 59 -3.32 3.88 4.51
C PHE A 59 -4.45 2.97 4.96
N HIS A 60 -5.68 3.49 4.93
CA HIS A 60 -6.87 2.74 5.29
C HIS A 60 -7.60 2.30 4.03
N PRO A 61 -7.38 1.06 3.56
CA PRO A 61 -8.06 0.61 2.33
C PRO A 61 -9.57 0.59 2.49
N GLU A 62 -10.08 0.27 3.67
CA GLU A 62 -11.52 0.25 3.92
C GLU A 62 -12.16 1.64 3.79
N LYS A 63 -11.37 2.73 3.88
CA LYS A 63 -11.84 4.10 3.73
C LYS A 63 -11.38 4.75 2.43
N SER A 64 -10.77 3.98 1.53
CA SER A 64 -10.17 4.50 0.31
C SER A 64 -11.06 4.29 -0.91
N ASP A 65 -12.37 4.37 -0.73
CA ASP A 65 -13.38 4.30 -1.78
C ASP A 65 -13.26 3.00 -2.60
N LYS A 66 -13.56 3.04 -3.88
CA LYS A 66 -13.56 1.85 -4.74
C LYS A 66 -12.19 1.20 -4.87
N THR A 67 -11.14 2.01 -4.92
CA THR A 67 -9.77 1.50 -5.03
C THR A 67 -9.38 0.71 -3.78
N GLY A 68 -9.74 1.22 -2.61
CA GLY A 68 -9.47 0.53 -1.35
C GLY A 68 -10.25 -0.78 -1.24
N LEU A 69 -11.51 -0.79 -1.67
CA LEU A 69 -12.32 -2.02 -1.69
C LEU A 69 -11.71 -3.07 -2.61
N LYS A 70 -11.18 -2.65 -3.76
CA LYS A 70 -10.50 -3.55 -4.69
C LYS A 70 -9.28 -4.20 -4.03
N LEU A 71 -8.51 -3.44 -3.28
CA LEU A 71 -7.34 -3.95 -2.55
C LEU A 71 -7.76 -4.98 -1.50
N VAL A 72 -8.77 -4.68 -0.69
CA VAL A 72 -9.30 -5.60 0.32
C VAL A 72 -9.78 -6.89 -0.33
N ASN A 73 -10.49 -6.78 -1.45
CA ASN A 73 -10.97 -7.94 -2.19
C ASN A 73 -9.81 -8.79 -2.71
N ASN A 74 -8.75 -8.15 -3.19
CA ASN A 74 -7.55 -8.87 -3.63
C ASN A 74 -6.92 -9.67 -2.49
N PHE A 75 -6.89 -9.09 -1.29
CA PHE A 75 -6.34 -9.77 -0.11
C PHE A 75 -7.18 -10.98 0.29
N ILE A 76 -8.51 -10.83 0.28
CA ILE A 76 -9.43 -11.92 0.63
C ILE A 76 -9.29 -13.09 -0.33
N ASN A 77 -8.98 -12.82 -1.58
CA ASN A 77 -8.92 -13.84 -2.65
C ASN A 77 -7.51 -14.37 -2.92
N LEU A 78 -6.59 -14.19 -1.99
CA LEU A 78 -5.25 -14.76 -2.13
C LEU A 78 -5.23 -16.27 -2.02
#